data_bec6457d5732c1fe62618388792d80e6
#
_entry.id   bec6457d5732c1fe62618388792d80e6
#
_cell.length_a   1.000
_cell.length_b   1.000
_cell.length_c   1.000
_cell.angle_alpha   90.00
_cell.angle_beta   90.00
_cell.angle_gamma   90.00
#
_symmetry.space_group_name_H-M   'P 1'
#
loop_
_entity.id
_entity.type
_entity.pdbx_description
1 polymer ?
#
loop_
_entity_poly.entity_id
_entity_poly.type
_entity_poly.pdbx_seq_one_letter_code
_entity_poly.pdbx_strand_id
1 'polypeptide(L)'
;MASTTLAYNGKLLSLCLPTYNRADCIFQQLKRLQQLSPDQLEQIEIIISDNCSPDHTRQTVEKFSNSIPFVYLRNTENIGPDGNFLQCLRKATGKYVWLLGDDDYLRTEHIHVLLDVLKGQNAGLIHIGKPDKAHPFTTYDDIDTFLSHIGVMITFMSGNIFLREAAIHLDYTPYEKTNLLQVPMYLSAALSAGTNIIMHLPFYDAPTMMASNGGYNLIRVFVVNLSNIMDEYEEKGISPHTIMMVRNSTSDFIAPYVFNYLILRRKSNFSLNQGWSILRQYLGLPRLALSILKMLLNPQLISHVLTKRLCLFKEMLCRIIGRMSLWLCPVKPYERIKVTCNLIASYRFAYRTPTHVRCYIERPFHIFGPEYIRLGQNFSTRPGLRIECLRRLDHNPLLIIGNNVIVNFNVHIGVIDRIEIGNNVLIGSNILITDHSHGNTRREDLDTPPAQRPIVSKGPVIIEDNVWIGENVSILQNVRIGHNSIIGANAVVTKDVPPYSKVIGNPMQIIPAQP
;
A
#
# COMPACT_ATOMS: atom_id res chain seq x y z
N MET A 1 -8.06 42.30 -17.32
CA MET A 1 -8.76 41.82 -18.52
C MET A 1 -9.92 40.97 -18.04
N ALA A 2 -11.16 41.32 -18.40
CA ALA A 2 -12.33 40.56 -18.01
C ALA A 2 -12.24 39.14 -18.65
N SER A 3 -12.07 38.13 -17.82
CA SER A 3 -12.09 36.73 -18.25
C SER A 3 -13.54 36.39 -18.60
N THR A 4 -13.85 36.25 -19.88
CA THR A 4 -15.11 35.70 -20.35
C THR A 4 -15.23 34.26 -19.86
N THR A 5 -16.04 34.04 -18.82
CA THR A 5 -16.44 32.70 -18.38
C THR A 5 -17.21 32.03 -19.50
N LEU A 6 -16.75 30.84 -19.92
CA LEU A 6 -17.43 30.08 -20.96
C LEU A 6 -18.78 29.55 -20.42
N ALA A 7 -19.84 29.70 -21.21
CA ALA A 7 -21.14 29.18 -20.84
C ALA A 7 -21.14 27.65 -20.82
N TYR A 8 -22.08 27.07 -20.08
CA TYR A 8 -22.33 25.62 -20.06
C TYR A 8 -22.63 25.12 -21.48
N ASN A 9 -21.93 24.10 -21.93
CA ASN A 9 -22.02 23.56 -23.30
C ASN A 9 -22.81 22.24 -23.41
N GLY A 10 -23.51 21.84 -22.36
CA GLY A 10 -24.24 20.57 -22.29
C GLY A 10 -23.45 19.37 -21.83
N LYS A 11 -22.13 19.50 -21.62
CA LYS A 11 -21.29 18.43 -21.07
C LYS A 11 -21.52 18.26 -19.56
N LEU A 12 -21.61 17.01 -19.12
CA LEU A 12 -21.86 16.72 -17.70
C LEU A 12 -20.60 16.90 -16.84
N LEU A 13 -19.44 16.50 -17.34
CA LEU A 13 -18.17 16.52 -16.63
C LEU A 13 -17.06 17.13 -17.49
N SER A 14 -16.33 18.10 -16.95
CA SER A 14 -15.03 18.53 -17.46
C SER A 14 -13.93 17.81 -16.69
N LEU A 15 -13.29 16.83 -17.32
CA LEU A 15 -12.11 16.14 -16.80
C LEU A 15 -10.87 16.95 -17.18
N CYS A 16 -10.26 17.59 -16.19
CA CYS A 16 -9.13 18.49 -16.36
C CYS A 16 -7.83 17.80 -15.91
N LEU A 17 -6.83 17.80 -16.77
CA LEU A 17 -5.50 17.20 -16.57
C LEU A 17 -4.45 18.31 -16.55
N PRO A 18 -4.17 18.95 -15.41
CA PRO A 18 -3.04 19.85 -15.28
C PRO A 18 -1.74 19.06 -15.30
N THR A 19 -0.79 19.45 -16.15
CA THR A 19 0.49 18.74 -16.30
C THR A 19 1.67 19.70 -16.41
N TYR A 20 2.86 19.26 -15.96
CA TYR A 20 4.13 19.96 -16.10
C TYR A 20 5.31 18.99 -16.07
N ASN A 21 6.08 18.92 -17.18
CA ASN A 21 7.29 18.10 -17.29
C ASN A 21 7.08 16.61 -16.97
N ARG A 22 5.98 16.03 -17.50
CA ARG A 22 5.54 14.65 -17.22
C ARG A 22 4.97 13.95 -18.46
N ALA A 23 5.74 13.96 -19.56
CA ALA A 23 5.36 13.36 -20.83
C ALA A 23 4.91 11.89 -20.72
N ASP A 24 5.63 11.09 -19.89
CA ASP A 24 5.30 9.67 -19.70
C ASP A 24 3.99 9.47 -18.94
N CYS A 25 3.73 10.31 -17.92
CA CYS A 25 2.48 10.23 -17.15
C CYS A 25 1.29 10.57 -18.03
N ILE A 26 1.36 11.69 -18.77
CA ILE A 26 0.27 12.10 -19.66
C ILE A 26 0.04 11.08 -20.78
N PHE A 27 1.10 10.42 -21.28
CA PHE A 27 0.97 9.33 -22.25
C PHE A 27 0.15 8.16 -21.70
N GLN A 28 0.42 7.73 -20.48
CA GLN A 28 -0.34 6.65 -19.86
C GLN A 28 -1.79 7.06 -19.59
N GLN A 29 -1.99 8.30 -19.15
CA GLN A 29 -3.34 8.84 -18.92
C GLN A 29 -4.17 8.89 -20.23
N LEU A 30 -3.59 9.38 -21.31
CA LEU A 30 -4.26 9.44 -22.62
C LEU A 30 -4.61 8.04 -23.13
N LYS A 31 -3.76 7.04 -22.92
CA LYS A 31 -4.09 5.63 -23.24
C LYS A 31 -5.29 5.10 -22.45
N ARG A 32 -5.45 5.52 -21.20
CA ARG A 32 -6.63 5.15 -20.41
C ARG A 32 -7.89 5.84 -20.97
N LEU A 33 -7.79 7.11 -21.32
CA LEU A 33 -8.90 7.87 -21.90
C LEU A 33 -9.38 7.33 -23.25
N GLN A 34 -8.53 6.69 -24.05
CA GLN A 34 -8.93 5.98 -25.26
C GLN A 34 -9.89 4.80 -25.02
N GLN A 35 -10.00 4.32 -23.78
CA GLN A 35 -10.91 3.22 -23.43
C GLN A 35 -12.33 3.69 -23.10
N LEU A 36 -12.57 5.01 -23.05
CA LEU A 36 -13.90 5.57 -22.86
C LEU A 36 -14.76 5.29 -24.11
N SER A 37 -16.02 4.90 -23.87
CA SER A 37 -16.97 4.69 -24.97
C SER A 37 -17.39 6.02 -25.62
N PRO A 38 -17.88 6.00 -26.87
CA PRO A 38 -18.43 7.19 -27.52
C PRO A 38 -19.49 7.91 -26.68
N ASP A 39 -20.42 7.18 -26.04
CA ASP A 39 -21.48 7.73 -25.19
C ASP A 39 -20.93 8.42 -23.93
N GLN A 40 -19.80 7.93 -23.40
CA GLN A 40 -19.09 8.57 -22.28
C GLN A 40 -18.39 9.86 -22.74
N LEU A 41 -17.74 9.83 -23.91
CA LEU A 41 -17.08 11.00 -24.51
C LEU A 41 -18.07 12.09 -24.92
N GLU A 42 -19.31 11.74 -25.23
CA GLU A 42 -20.36 12.75 -25.44
C GLU A 42 -20.71 13.54 -24.18
N GLN A 43 -20.54 12.95 -23.01
CA GLN A 43 -20.87 13.53 -21.71
C GLN A 43 -19.66 14.17 -21.02
N ILE A 44 -18.44 13.78 -21.41
CA ILE A 44 -17.19 14.23 -20.80
C ILE A 44 -16.48 15.20 -21.76
N GLU A 45 -16.05 16.34 -21.23
CA GLU A 45 -15.10 17.23 -21.86
C GLU A 45 -13.72 16.94 -21.28
N ILE A 46 -12.71 16.71 -22.11
CA ILE A 46 -11.33 16.48 -21.67
C ILE A 46 -10.51 17.74 -21.93
N ILE A 47 -9.87 18.27 -20.89
CA ILE A 47 -9.03 19.47 -20.95
C ILE A 47 -7.64 19.11 -20.44
N ILE A 48 -6.61 19.29 -21.26
CA ILE A 48 -5.21 19.10 -20.88
C ILE A 48 -4.56 20.48 -20.78
N SER A 49 -4.12 20.86 -19.57
CA SER A 49 -3.48 22.15 -19.33
C SER A 49 -1.99 21.95 -19.06
N ASP A 50 -1.18 22.18 -20.08
CA ASP A 50 0.29 22.09 -20.02
C ASP A 50 0.88 23.41 -19.52
N ASN A 51 1.51 23.36 -18.35
CA ASN A 51 2.08 24.53 -17.68
C ASN A 51 3.46 24.92 -18.24
N CYS A 52 3.58 25.01 -19.58
CA CYS A 52 4.82 25.31 -20.30
C CYS A 52 5.90 24.25 -20.09
N SER A 53 5.57 22.96 -20.27
CA SER A 53 6.51 21.85 -20.09
C SER A 53 7.72 21.95 -21.02
N PRO A 54 8.96 21.82 -20.50
CA PRO A 54 10.18 21.84 -21.30
C PRO A 54 10.49 20.50 -21.99
N ASP A 55 9.83 19.43 -21.56
CA ASP A 55 10.01 18.06 -22.09
C ASP A 55 9.14 17.77 -23.33
N HIS A 56 8.97 16.49 -23.66
CA HIS A 56 8.18 16.04 -24.80
C HIS A 56 6.67 15.99 -24.56
N THR A 57 6.14 16.62 -23.48
CA THR A 57 4.70 16.61 -23.15
C THR A 57 3.85 17.04 -24.34
N ARG A 58 4.20 18.14 -25.02
CA ARG A 58 3.46 18.64 -26.19
C ARG A 58 3.38 17.60 -27.30
N GLN A 59 4.52 17.07 -27.72
CA GLN A 59 4.60 16.06 -28.78
C GLN A 59 3.84 14.79 -28.42
N THR A 60 3.81 14.45 -27.12
CA THR A 60 3.06 13.30 -26.59
C THR A 60 1.56 13.53 -26.74
N VAL A 61 1.05 14.68 -26.34
CA VAL A 61 -0.37 15.03 -26.47
C VAL A 61 -0.81 15.06 -27.93
N GLU A 62 -0.03 15.68 -28.80
CA GLU A 62 -0.31 15.80 -30.24
C GLU A 62 -0.52 14.45 -30.93
N LYS A 63 0.14 13.36 -30.49
CA LYS A 63 -0.04 12.00 -31.03
C LYS A 63 -1.46 11.43 -30.83
N PHE A 64 -2.21 11.94 -29.86
CA PHE A 64 -3.55 11.47 -29.54
C PHE A 64 -4.66 12.33 -30.16
N SER A 65 -4.34 13.42 -30.86
CA SER A 65 -5.31 14.39 -31.40
C SER A 65 -6.38 13.77 -32.31
N ASN A 66 -6.03 12.69 -33.00
CA ASN A 66 -6.95 11.97 -33.90
C ASN A 66 -7.66 10.78 -33.23
N SER A 67 -7.37 10.49 -31.95
CA SER A 67 -7.84 9.28 -31.26
C SER A 67 -8.94 9.55 -30.27
N ILE A 68 -8.90 10.70 -29.58
CA ILE A 68 -9.88 11.14 -28.59
C ILE A 68 -10.09 12.65 -28.71
N PRO A 69 -11.30 13.16 -28.49
CA PRO A 69 -11.55 14.61 -28.46
C PRO A 69 -11.04 15.20 -27.14
N PHE A 70 -10.17 16.21 -27.20
CA PHE A 70 -9.73 16.98 -26.06
C PHE A 70 -9.39 18.43 -26.46
N VAL A 71 -9.38 19.31 -25.47
CA VAL A 71 -8.85 20.67 -25.57
C VAL A 71 -7.45 20.68 -24.99
N TYR A 72 -6.44 21.01 -25.77
CA TYR A 72 -5.07 21.18 -25.31
C TYR A 72 -4.75 22.66 -25.15
N LEU A 73 -4.37 23.04 -23.94
CA LEU A 73 -3.95 24.38 -23.57
C LEU A 73 -2.48 24.33 -23.17
N ARG A 74 -1.68 25.24 -23.69
CA ARG A 74 -0.30 25.42 -23.23
C ARG A 74 -0.09 26.84 -22.76
N ASN A 75 0.36 26.98 -21.52
CA ASN A 75 0.73 28.26 -20.96
C ASN A 75 2.01 28.80 -21.65
N THR A 76 2.15 30.13 -21.71
CA THR A 76 3.33 30.78 -22.27
C THR A 76 4.53 30.67 -21.34
N GLU A 77 4.28 30.53 -20.04
CA GLU A 77 5.26 30.34 -18.97
C GLU A 77 4.71 29.40 -17.90
N ASN A 78 5.57 28.94 -16.99
CA ASN A 78 5.12 28.15 -15.85
C ASN A 78 4.51 29.08 -14.78
N ILE A 79 3.18 29.06 -14.70
CA ILE A 79 2.38 29.89 -13.76
C ILE A 79 2.13 29.22 -12.40
N GLY A 80 2.84 28.12 -12.10
CA GLY A 80 2.68 27.31 -10.89
C GLY A 80 1.45 26.41 -10.91
N PRO A 81 1.32 25.52 -9.90
CA PRO A 81 0.19 24.58 -9.86
C PRO A 81 -1.15 25.31 -9.66
N ASP A 82 -1.23 26.28 -8.75
CA ASP A 82 -2.46 27.04 -8.46
C ASP A 82 -2.98 27.75 -9.72
N GLY A 83 -2.09 28.42 -10.45
CA GLY A 83 -2.43 29.08 -11.71
C GLY A 83 -2.93 28.11 -12.76
N ASN A 84 -2.32 26.93 -12.86
CA ASN A 84 -2.69 25.90 -13.82
C ASN A 84 -4.07 25.25 -13.49
N PHE A 85 -4.40 25.10 -12.19
CA PHE A 85 -5.73 24.64 -11.76
C PHE A 85 -6.80 25.67 -12.10
N LEU A 86 -6.52 26.96 -11.87
CA LEU A 86 -7.43 28.04 -12.23
C LEU A 86 -7.64 28.12 -13.75
N GLN A 87 -6.60 27.87 -14.54
CA GLN A 87 -6.71 27.79 -16.00
C GLN A 87 -7.64 26.65 -16.42
N CYS A 88 -7.54 25.48 -15.79
CA CYS A 88 -8.46 24.36 -16.00
C CYS A 88 -9.91 24.77 -15.70
N LEU A 89 -10.18 25.34 -14.52
CA LEU A 89 -11.53 25.79 -14.13
C LEU A 89 -12.12 26.80 -15.12
N ARG A 90 -11.33 27.81 -15.52
CA ARG A 90 -11.76 28.86 -16.46
C ARG A 90 -12.11 28.33 -17.85
N LYS A 91 -11.48 27.23 -18.25
CA LYS A 91 -11.70 26.59 -19.55
C LYS A 91 -12.76 25.49 -19.53
N ALA A 92 -13.04 24.95 -18.35
CA ALA A 92 -14.10 23.96 -18.16
C ALA A 92 -15.46 24.56 -18.51
N THR A 93 -16.29 23.77 -19.18
CA THR A 93 -17.66 24.14 -19.60
C THR A 93 -18.72 23.15 -19.10
N GLY A 94 -18.31 22.01 -18.55
CA GLY A 94 -19.20 21.00 -17.99
C GLY A 94 -19.88 21.46 -16.68
N LYS A 95 -20.99 20.79 -16.34
CA LYS A 95 -21.70 21.02 -15.08
C LYS A 95 -20.78 20.80 -13.86
N TYR A 96 -20.00 19.72 -13.91
CA TYR A 96 -19.02 19.36 -12.89
C TYR A 96 -17.59 19.48 -13.41
N VAL A 97 -16.65 19.73 -12.52
CA VAL A 97 -15.21 19.74 -12.84
C VAL A 97 -14.49 18.70 -11.99
N TRP A 98 -13.63 17.95 -12.62
CA TRP A 98 -12.72 17.02 -11.97
C TRP A 98 -11.28 17.39 -12.33
N LEU A 99 -10.52 17.89 -11.35
CA LEU A 99 -9.08 18.08 -11.49
C LEU A 99 -8.40 16.75 -11.18
N LEU A 100 -7.95 16.03 -12.20
CA LEU A 100 -7.26 14.75 -12.06
C LEU A 100 -5.77 14.92 -12.29
N GLY A 101 -4.94 14.47 -11.36
CA GLY A 101 -3.48 14.49 -11.49
C GLY A 101 -3.04 13.67 -12.72
N ASP A 102 -2.02 14.15 -13.41
CA ASP A 102 -1.48 13.50 -14.59
C ASP A 102 -0.82 12.14 -14.29
N ASP A 103 -0.48 11.89 -13.01
CA ASP A 103 0.04 10.63 -12.46
C ASP A 103 -1.01 9.79 -11.71
N ASP A 104 -2.25 10.26 -11.59
CA ASP A 104 -3.38 9.51 -11.05
C ASP A 104 -4.19 8.90 -12.20
N TYR A 105 -3.86 7.69 -12.60
CA TYR A 105 -4.36 7.09 -13.84
C TYR A 105 -5.82 6.67 -13.77
N LEU A 106 -6.66 7.23 -14.65
CA LEU A 106 -8.09 6.96 -14.70
C LEU A 106 -8.40 5.46 -14.86
N ARG A 107 -9.36 4.98 -14.06
CA ARG A 107 -10.02 3.68 -14.23
C ARG A 107 -11.36 3.89 -14.92
N THR A 108 -11.48 3.37 -16.12
CA THR A 108 -12.68 3.58 -16.96
C THR A 108 -13.85 2.66 -16.61
N GLU A 109 -13.58 1.58 -15.85
CA GLU A 109 -14.56 0.53 -15.54
C GLU A 109 -15.80 1.05 -14.81
N HIS A 110 -15.66 2.08 -13.98
CA HIS A 110 -16.72 2.62 -13.14
C HIS A 110 -17.23 4.00 -13.58
N ILE A 111 -16.72 4.55 -14.68
CA ILE A 111 -17.10 5.90 -15.16
C ILE A 111 -18.60 6.01 -15.43
N HIS A 112 -19.26 4.94 -15.90
CA HIS A 112 -20.71 4.93 -16.10
C HIS A 112 -21.46 5.19 -14.79
N VAL A 113 -21.04 4.58 -13.65
CA VAL A 113 -21.65 4.82 -12.34
C VAL A 113 -21.47 6.27 -11.91
N LEU A 114 -20.28 6.85 -12.13
CA LEU A 114 -20.04 8.26 -11.85
C LEU A 114 -20.97 9.15 -12.64
N LEU A 115 -21.07 8.95 -13.96
CA LEU A 115 -21.92 9.75 -14.83
C LEU A 115 -23.40 9.64 -14.43
N ASP A 116 -23.88 8.48 -14.04
CA ASP A 116 -25.25 8.29 -13.55
C ASP A 116 -25.51 9.06 -12.24
N VAL A 117 -24.53 9.05 -11.30
CA VAL A 117 -24.60 9.87 -10.08
C VAL A 117 -24.62 11.35 -10.40
N LEU A 118 -23.75 11.82 -11.32
CA LEU A 118 -23.70 13.24 -11.73
C LEU A 118 -24.99 13.70 -12.41
N LYS A 119 -25.71 12.81 -13.13
CA LYS A 119 -27.01 13.10 -13.73
C LYS A 119 -28.15 13.13 -12.70
N GLY A 120 -28.19 12.09 -11.85
CA GLY A 120 -29.31 11.84 -10.95
C GLY A 120 -29.28 12.66 -9.68
N GLN A 121 -28.10 13.11 -9.24
CA GLN A 121 -27.89 13.84 -7.99
C GLN A 121 -27.47 15.28 -8.26
N ASN A 122 -28.02 16.22 -7.47
CA ASN A 122 -27.60 17.62 -7.56
C ASN A 122 -26.59 17.92 -6.44
N ALA A 123 -25.46 17.18 -6.43
CA ALA A 123 -24.42 17.30 -5.42
C ALA A 123 -23.52 18.50 -5.66
N GLY A 124 -23.08 19.13 -4.57
CA GLY A 124 -22.09 20.22 -4.64
C GLY A 124 -20.68 19.67 -4.80
N LEU A 125 -20.31 18.77 -3.91
CA LEU A 125 -18.99 18.10 -3.91
C LEU A 125 -19.17 16.59 -3.88
N ILE A 126 -18.40 15.90 -4.70
CA ILE A 126 -18.33 14.44 -4.74
C ILE A 126 -16.90 14.05 -4.41
N HIS A 127 -16.71 13.33 -3.30
CA HIS A 127 -15.42 12.83 -2.86
C HIS A 127 -15.25 11.34 -3.24
N ILE A 128 -14.10 10.98 -3.79
CA ILE A 128 -13.75 9.58 -4.08
C ILE A 128 -13.07 9.01 -2.83
N GLY A 129 -13.87 8.28 -2.06
CA GLY A 129 -13.46 7.67 -0.80
C GLY A 129 -12.85 6.28 -0.94
N LYS A 130 -12.76 5.57 0.18
CA LYS A 130 -12.28 4.17 0.18
C LYS A 130 -13.31 3.25 -0.47
N PRO A 131 -12.86 2.25 -1.24
CA PRO A 131 -13.77 1.27 -1.83
C PRO A 131 -14.58 0.51 -0.77
N ASP A 132 -15.90 0.43 -0.99
CA ASP A 132 -16.82 -0.40 -0.23
C ASP A 132 -17.63 -1.26 -1.21
N LYS A 133 -17.74 -2.57 -0.92
CA LYS A 133 -18.47 -3.50 -1.78
C LYS A 133 -20.00 -3.44 -1.56
N ALA A 134 -20.44 -2.91 -0.42
CA ALA A 134 -21.86 -2.88 -0.06
C ALA A 134 -22.61 -1.75 -0.76
N HIS A 135 -21.99 -0.58 -0.87
CA HIS A 135 -22.62 0.63 -1.41
C HIS A 135 -21.67 1.36 -2.36
N PRO A 136 -22.07 1.67 -3.60
CA PRO A 136 -21.23 2.40 -4.55
C PRO A 136 -21.00 3.86 -4.15
N PHE A 137 -21.93 4.46 -3.40
CA PHE A 137 -21.82 5.83 -2.87
C PHE A 137 -22.70 6.03 -1.64
N THR A 138 -22.40 7.09 -0.88
CA THR A 138 -23.19 7.57 0.26
C THR A 138 -23.47 9.06 0.09
N THR A 139 -24.71 9.49 0.33
CA THR A 139 -25.15 10.88 0.29
C THR A 139 -25.15 11.50 1.68
N TYR A 140 -24.84 12.80 1.75
CA TYR A 140 -24.79 13.59 2.97
C TYR A 140 -25.53 14.92 2.73
N ASP A 141 -26.60 15.15 3.47
CA ASP A 141 -27.37 16.38 3.44
C ASP A 141 -26.83 17.44 4.42
N ASP A 142 -25.93 17.02 5.29
CA ASP A 142 -25.21 17.90 6.22
C ASP A 142 -23.72 17.99 5.85
N ILE A 143 -23.26 19.21 5.58
CA ILE A 143 -21.88 19.50 5.19
C ILE A 143 -20.89 19.17 6.31
N ASP A 144 -21.25 19.39 7.56
CA ASP A 144 -20.37 19.15 8.71
C ASP A 144 -20.09 17.64 8.88
N THR A 145 -21.12 16.82 8.73
CA THR A 145 -20.96 15.37 8.72
C THR A 145 -20.10 14.92 7.55
N PHE A 146 -20.37 15.43 6.35
CA PHE A 146 -19.60 15.11 5.14
C PHE A 146 -18.11 15.45 5.31
N LEU A 147 -17.79 16.69 5.69
CA LEU A 147 -16.40 17.15 5.86
C LEU A 147 -15.68 16.41 7.00
N SER A 148 -16.40 16.02 8.07
CA SER A 148 -15.83 15.22 9.15
C SER A 148 -15.38 13.83 8.67
N HIS A 149 -16.06 13.25 7.67
CA HIS A 149 -15.68 11.97 7.07
C HIS A 149 -14.46 12.07 6.16
N ILE A 150 -14.37 13.12 5.32
CA ILE A 150 -13.27 13.26 4.37
C ILE A 150 -12.03 13.92 4.98
N GLY A 151 -12.20 14.81 5.96
CA GLY A 151 -11.13 15.46 6.69
C GLY A 151 -10.11 16.14 5.78
N VAL A 152 -8.82 15.92 6.03
CA VAL A 152 -7.72 16.46 5.22
C VAL A 152 -7.76 16.04 3.75
N MET A 153 -8.50 14.99 3.39
CA MET A 153 -8.61 14.54 1.99
C MET A 153 -9.34 15.55 1.09
N ILE A 154 -9.98 16.58 1.66
CA ILE A 154 -10.44 17.75 0.91
C ILE A 154 -9.31 18.44 0.12
N THR A 155 -8.05 18.28 0.53
CA THR A 155 -6.89 18.85 -0.16
C THR A 155 -6.44 18.06 -1.37
N PHE A 156 -6.89 16.80 -1.48
CA PHE A 156 -6.41 15.88 -2.51
C PHE A 156 -7.14 16.12 -3.84
N MET A 157 -6.39 16.62 -4.82
CA MET A 157 -6.93 17.10 -6.10
C MET A 157 -7.77 16.04 -6.83
N SER A 158 -7.20 14.88 -7.06
CA SER A 158 -7.84 13.81 -7.83
C SER A 158 -9.01 13.14 -7.11
N GLY A 159 -9.10 13.33 -5.80
CA GLY A 159 -10.17 12.76 -4.97
C GLY A 159 -11.47 13.55 -4.97
N ASN A 160 -11.57 14.70 -5.68
CA ASN A 160 -12.70 15.59 -5.54
C ASN A 160 -13.24 16.06 -6.90
N ILE A 161 -14.56 15.93 -7.09
CA ILE A 161 -15.32 16.41 -8.26
C ILE A 161 -16.35 17.42 -7.76
N PHE A 162 -16.42 18.60 -8.34
CA PHE A 162 -17.19 19.70 -7.79
C PHE A 162 -18.08 20.40 -8.81
N LEU A 163 -19.16 20.98 -8.32
CA LEU A 163 -20.09 21.79 -9.09
C LEU A 163 -19.39 23.05 -9.60
N ARG A 164 -19.23 23.19 -10.90
CA ARG A 164 -18.50 24.29 -11.54
C ARG A 164 -19.04 25.67 -11.18
N GLU A 165 -20.37 25.84 -11.24
CA GLU A 165 -21.02 27.13 -11.03
C GLU A 165 -20.70 27.76 -9.67
N ALA A 166 -20.55 26.93 -8.63
CA ALA A 166 -20.20 27.40 -7.30
C ALA A 166 -18.75 27.90 -7.17
N ALA A 167 -17.87 27.51 -8.09
CA ALA A 167 -16.45 27.83 -8.03
C ALA A 167 -16.03 28.93 -9.02
N ILE A 168 -16.69 29.01 -10.20
CA ILE A 168 -16.19 29.84 -11.31
C ILE A 168 -16.17 31.35 -11.00
N HIS A 169 -16.99 31.82 -10.07
CA HIS A 169 -17.16 33.23 -9.73
C HIS A 169 -16.41 33.65 -8.45
N LEU A 170 -15.67 32.74 -7.83
CA LEU A 170 -14.88 33.08 -6.61
C LEU A 170 -13.70 33.99 -6.95
N ASP A 171 -13.38 34.87 -6.00
CA ASP A 171 -12.09 35.59 -6.00
C ASP A 171 -11.00 34.66 -5.46
N TYR A 172 -10.06 34.29 -6.32
CA TYR A 172 -8.95 33.40 -5.98
C TYR A 172 -7.69 34.15 -5.52
N THR A 173 -7.67 35.46 -5.55
CA THR A 173 -6.52 36.29 -5.15
C THR A 173 -5.97 35.94 -3.76
N PRO A 174 -6.81 35.70 -2.72
CA PRO A 174 -6.32 35.32 -1.39
C PRO A 174 -5.63 33.93 -1.34
N TYR A 175 -5.91 33.06 -2.31
CA TYR A 175 -5.46 31.68 -2.30
C TYR A 175 -4.28 31.42 -3.24
N GLU A 176 -3.83 32.42 -4.01
CA GLU A 176 -2.67 32.31 -4.86
C GLU A 176 -1.42 31.95 -4.05
N LYS A 177 -0.58 31.07 -4.60
CA LYS A 177 0.65 30.57 -3.96
C LYS A 177 0.46 29.78 -2.65
N THR A 178 -0.78 29.39 -2.34
CA THR A 178 -1.04 28.51 -1.19
C THR A 178 -0.72 27.04 -1.49
N ASN A 179 -0.64 26.62 -2.76
CA ASN A 179 -0.66 25.24 -3.22
C ASN A 179 -1.91 24.47 -2.76
N LEU A 180 -3.00 25.18 -2.47
CA LEU A 180 -4.30 24.63 -2.05
C LEU A 180 -5.47 25.41 -2.69
N LEU A 181 -5.23 26.08 -3.82
CA LEU A 181 -6.24 26.88 -4.51
C LEU A 181 -7.50 26.06 -4.88
N GLN A 182 -7.39 24.74 -5.04
CA GLN A 182 -8.52 23.84 -5.26
C GLN A 182 -9.44 23.72 -4.02
N VAL A 183 -8.95 23.91 -2.80
CA VAL A 183 -9.76 23.73 -1.58
C VAL A 183 -10.93 24.72 -1.50
N PRO A 184 -10.76 26.03 -1.74
CA PRO A 184 -11.89 26.96 -1.86
C PRO A 184 -12.91 26.55 -2.94
N MET A 185 -12.48 25.97 -4.08
CA MET A 185 -13.40 25.46 -5.09
C MET A 185 -14.31 24.38 -4.50
N TYR A 186 -13.73 23.44 -3.77
CA TYR A 186 -14.43 22.31 -3.19
C TYR A 186 -15.36 22.74 -2.05
N LEU A 187 -14.88 23.58 -1.14
CA LEU A 187 -15.68 24.05 -0.01
C LEU A 187 -16.87 24.89 -0.46
N SER A 188 -16.67 25.79 -1.44
CA SER A 188 -17.76 26.59 -1.99
C SER A 188 -18.79 25.71 -2.72
N ALA A 189 -18.34 24.73 -3.45
CA ALA A 189 -19.25 23.78 -4.10
C ALA A 189 -20.03 22.94 -3.05
N ALA A 190 -19.36 22.46 -2.03
CA ALA A 190 -20.01 21.70 -0.96
C ALA A 190 -21.07 22.50 -0.19
N LEU A 191 -20.83 23.81 0.02
CA LEU A 191 -21.78 24.73 0.67
C LEU A 191 -22.93 25.14 -0.23
N SER A 192 -22.73 25.15 -1.55
CA SER A 192 -23.73 25.66 -2.53
C SER A 192 -24.91 24.72 -2.76
N ALA A 193 -24.77 23.45 -2.45
CA ALA A 193 -25.79 22.43 -2.68
C ALA A 193 -26.25 21.79 -1.37
N GLY A 194 -27.51 21.33 -1.34
CA GLY A 194 -28.06 20.65 -0.16
C GLY A 194 -27.54 19.22 0.05
N THR A 195 -26.74 18.69 -0.88
CA THR A 195 -26.26 17.31 -0.81
C THR A 195 -24.82 17.22 -1.28
N ASN A 196 -24.01 16.43 -0.59
CA ASN A 196 -22.67 16.05 -0.98
C ASN A 196 -22.54 14.51 -1.00
N ILE A 197 -21.57 13.95 -1.73
CA ILE A 197 -21.48 12.50 -1.96
C ILE A 197 -20.07 12.00 -1.70
N ILE A 198 -19.98 10.82 -1.07
CA ILE A 198 -18.75 10.02 -1.06
C ILE A 198 -18.96 8.81 -1.96
N MET A 199 -18.15 8.68 -3.03
CA MET A 199 -18.11 7.53 -3.90
C MET A 199 -17.19 6.46 -3.29
N HIS A 200 -17.63 5.20 -3.32
CA HIS A 200 -16.89 4.05 -2.76
C HIS A 200 -16.36 3.11 -3.84
N LEU A 201 -16.07 3.63 -5.01
CA LEU A 201 -15.49 2.89 -6.13
C LEU A 201 -14.11 3.47 -6.49
N PRO A 202 -13.17 2.65 -6.95
CA PRO A 202 -11.85 3.13 -7.36
C PRO A 202 -11.93 3.72 -8.76
N PHE A 203 -11.79 5.03 -8.89
CA PHE A 203 -11.84 5.75 -10.17
C PHE A 203 -10.48 6.07 -10.76
N TYR A 204 -9.41 5.93 -9.98
CA TYR A 204 -8.04 6.13 -10.45
C TYR A 204 -7.06 5.24 -9.68
N ASP A 205 -5.92 4.97 -10.30
CA ASP A 205 -4.77 4.33 -9.69
C ASP A 205 -3.75 5.42 -9.35
N ALA A 206 -3.52 5.66 -8.06
CA ALA A 206 -2.44 6.54 -7.61
C ALA A 206 -1.13 5.73 -7.54
N PRO A 207 -0.13 5.99 -8.39
CA PRO A 207 1.16 5.32 -8.27
C PRO A 207 1.85 5.72 -6.98
N THR A 208 2.74 4.84 -6.50
CA THR A 208 3.58 5.15 -5.33
C THR A 208 4.33 6.46 -5.58
N MET A 209 4.29 7.39 -4.61
CA MET A 209 4.89 8.74 -4.70
C MET A 209 6.17 8.77 -5.55
N MET A 210 6.13 9.47 -6.69
CA MET A 210 7.30 9.65 -7.52
C MET A 210 8.31 10.56 -6.82
N ALA A 211 9.61 10.30 -7.04
CA ALA A 211 10.71 11.11 -6.49
C ALA A 211 10.66 12.60 -6.90
N SER A 212 9.86 12.93 -7.92
CA SER A 212 9.65 14.30 -8.43
C SER A 212 8.66 15.12 -7.61
N ASN A 213 7.88 14.51 -6.70
CA ASN A 213 6.92 15.22 -5.88
C ASN A 213 7.64 15.95 -4.73
N GLY A 214 7.48 17.27 -4.64
CA GLY A 214 8.14 18.09 -3.63
C GLY A 214 8.31 19.55 -4.08
N GLY A 215 9.33 20.21 -3.55
CA GLY A 215 9.66 21.59 -3.91
C GLY A 215 8.93 22.67 -3.12
N TYR A 216 7.95 22.32 -2.29
CA TYR A 216 7.23 23.26 -1.41
C TYR A 216 7.40 22.90 0.09
N ASN A 217 7.00 23.80 0.98
CA ASN A 217 7.00 23.54 2.41
C ASN A 217 5.71 22.79 2.81
N LEU A 218 5.82 21.47 2.96
CA LEU A 218 4.69 20.58 3.26
C LEU A 218 3.95 20.99 4.53
N ILE A 219 4.68 21.32 5.61
CA ILE A 219 4.03 21.72 6.88
C ILE A 219 3.30 23.03 6.71
N ARG A 220 3.87 24.00 6.01
CA ARG A 220 3.21 25.27 5.75
C ARG A 220 1.93 25.10 4.94
N VAL A 221 1.98 24.28 3.88
CA VAL A 221 0.80 24.04 3.01
C VAL A 221 -0.32 23.37 3.80
N PHE A 222 -0.07 22.21 4.40
CA PHE A 222 -1.14 21.42 5.02
C PHE A 222 -1.52 21.88 6.44
N VAL A 223 -0.67 22.62 7.13
CA VAL A 223 -0.98 23.10 8.50
C VAL A 223 -1.40 24.56 8.50
N VAL A 224 -0.60 25.45 7.91
CA VAL A 224 -0.90 26.90 7.94
C VAL A 224 -1.96 27.25 6.92
N ASN A 225 -1.69 26.96 5.63
CA ASN A 225 -2.55 27.43 4.56
C ASN A 225 -3.94 26.77 4.64
N LEU A 226 -3.99 25.45 4.92
CA LEU A 226 -5.27 24.77 5.12
C LEU A 226 -6.04 25.32 6.33
N SER A 227 -5.36 25.56 7.47
CA SER A 227 -6.04 26.16 8.64
C SER A 227 -6.62 27.53 8.34
N ASN A 228 -5.87 28.39 7.65
CA ASN A 228 -6.34 29.73 7.29
C ASN A 228 -7.58 29.67 6.36
N ILE A 229 -7.55 28.77 5.36
CA ILE A 229 -8.70 28.54 4.49
C ILE A 229 -9.92 28.04 5.30
N MET A 230 -9.72 27.08 6.20
CA MET A 230 -10.81 26.55 7.02
C MET A 230 -11.38 27.59 7.97
N ASP A 231 -10.56 28.46 8.56
CA ASP A 231 -11.01 29.55 9.44
C ASP A 231 -11.87 30.58 8.68
N GLU A 232 -11.52 30.89 7.42
CA GLU A 232 -12.37 31.75 6.57
C GLU A 232 -13.72 31.08 6.27
N TYR A 233 -13.75 29.76 6.10
CA TYR A 233 -14.99 29.04 5.83
C TYR A 233 -15.84 28.76 7.07
N GLU A 234 -15.32 28.99 8.30
CA GLU A 234 -16.11 29.07 9.52
C GLU A 234 -17.14 30.21 9.42
N GLU A 235 -16.70 31.38 8.97
CA GLU A 235 -17.56 32.55 8.75
C GLU A 235 -18.62 32.31 7.64
N LYS A 236 -18.36 31.36 6.74
CA LYS A 236 -19.27 30.97 5.65
C LYS A 236 -20.22 29.80 6.01
N GLY A 237 -20.17 29.29 7.25
CA GLY A 237 -21.15 28.35 7.79
C GLY A 237 -20.64 26.92 8.08
N ILE A 238 -19.32 26.66 8.02
CA ILE A 238 -18.76 25.40 8.49
C ILE A 238 -18.56 25.47 10.01
N SER A 239 -19.03 24.46 10.75
CA SER A 239 -18.97 24.49 12.21
C SER A 239 -17.53 24.44 12.76
N PRO A 240 -17.25 25.10 13.91
CA PRO A 240 -15.95 25.01 14.59
C PRO A 240 -15.54 23.58 14.92
N HIS A 241 -16.52 22.70 15.20
CA HIS A 241 -16.28 21.28 15.45
C HIS A 241 -15.70 20.60 14.21
N THR A 242 -16.26 20.85 13.03
CA THR A 242 -15.79 20.28 11.76
C THR A 242 -14.39 20.78 11.42
N ILE A 243 -14.11 22.06 11.62
CA ILE A 243 -12.77 22.62 11.44
C ILE A 243 -11.75 21.92 12.35
N MET A 244 -12.12 21.68 13.60
CA MET A 244 -11.29 20.90 14.53
C MET A 244 -11.07 19.45 14.03
N MET A 245 -12.09 18.80 13.48
CA MET A 245 -11.98 17.46 12.91
C MET A 245 -11.02 17.44 11.70
N VAL A 246 -11.09 18.41 10.80
CA VAL A 246 -10.17 18.56 9.67
C VAL A 246 -8.74 18.79 10.17
N ARG A 247 -8.52 19.66 11.17
CA ARG A 247 -7.20 19.87 11.80
C ARG A 247 -6.66 18.59 12.45
N ASN A 248 -7.53 17.82 13.10
CA ASN A 248 -7.16 16.54 13.69
C ASN A 248 -6.72 15.53 12.62
N SER A 249 -7.46 15.41 11.53
CA SER A 249 -7.10 14.55 10.40
C SER A 249 -5.80 15.02 9.71
N THR A 250 -5.57 16.32 9.62
CA THR A 250 -4.32 16.91 9.14
C THR A 250 -3.14 16.51 10.02
N SER A 251 -3.30 16.54 11.36
CA SER A 251 -2.28 16.04 12.28
C SER A 251 -1.92 14.57 12.03
N ASP A 252 -2.93 13.72 11.85
CA ASP A 252 -2.74 12.31 11.55
C ASP A 252 -2.06 12.11 10.16
N PHE A 253 -2.43 12.91 9.16
CA PHE A 253 -1.83 12.88 7.82
C PHE A 253 -0.35 13.28 7.80
N ILE A 254 0.03 14.36 8.52
CA ILE A 254 1.43 14.84 8.51
C ILE A 254 2.34 14.08 9.48
N ALA A 255 1.81 13.32 10.45
CA ALA A 255 2.59 12.60 11.44
C ALA A 255 3.71 11.73 10.86
N PRO A 256 3.51 10.96 9.76
CA PRO A 256 4.57 10.21 9.10
C PRO A 256 5.71 11.08 8.56
N TYR A 257 5.38 12.24 8.01
CA TYR A 257 6.36 13.20 7.46
C TYR A 257 7.18 13.85 8.58
N VAL A 258 6.50 14.30 9.64
CA VAL A 258 7.16 14.83 10.85
C VAL A 258 8.10 13.79 11.45
N PHE A 259 7.63 12.58 11.63
CA PHE A 259 8.43 11.50 12.17
C PHE A 259 9.66 11.20 11.29
N ASN A 260 9.46 11.03 9.98
CA ASN A 260 10.53 10.67 9.07
C ASN A 260 11.55 11.80 8.88
N TYR A 261 11.10 13.02 8.68
CA TYR A 261 11.93 14.12 8.19
C TYR A 261 12.39 15.07 9.29
N LEU A 262 11.58 15.34 10.31
CA LEU A 262 11.97 16.20 11.43
C LEU A 262 12.60 15.42 12.59
N ILE A 263 12.04 14.25 12.95
CA ILE A 263 12.55 13.44 14.08
C ILE A 263 13.71 12.57 13.62
N LEU A 264 13.53 11.76 12.55
CA LEU A 264 14.57 10.88 12.02
C LEU A 264 15.55 11.58 11.07
N ARG A 265 15.35 12.86 10.76
CA ARG A 265 16.22 13.70 9.90
C ARG A 265 16.55 13.07 8.55
N ARG A 266 15.59 12.44 7.90
CA ARG A 266 15.77 11.87 6.57
C ARG A 266 15.77 12.95 5.51
N LYS A 267 16.43 12.67 4.36
CA LYS A 267 16.34 13.53 3.20
C LYS A 267 14.90 13.57 2.67
N SER A 268 14.42 14.75 2.32
CA SER A 268 13.09 15.01 1.79
C SER A 268 13.19 15.95 0.61
N ASN A 269 12.34 15.76 -0.38
CA ASN A 269 12.14 16.71 -1.48
C ASN A 269 11.26 17.90 -1.04
N PHE A 270 10.63 17.81 0.12
CA PHE A 270 9.84 18.88 0.71
C PHE A 270 10.71 19.78 1.60
N SER A 271 10.49 21.09 1.55
CA SER A 271 11.06 22.00 2.54
C SER A 271 10.30 21.85 3.87
N LEU A 272 11.04 21.82 4.98
CA LEU A 272 10.49 21.70 6.33
C LEU A 272 10.94 22.86 7.22
N ASN A 273 11.35 23.97 6.61
CA ASN A 273 11.81 25.16 7.33
C ASN A 273 10.73 25.65 8.31
N GLN A 274 11.15 26.01 9.52
CA GLN A 274 10.27 26.45 10.62
C GLN A 274 9.22 25.40 11.05
N GLY A 275 9.38 24.12 10.68
CA GLY A 275 8.39 23.07 10.92
C GLY A 275 7.96 22.96 12.38
N TRP A 276 8.89 22.97 13.34
CA TRP A 276 8.55 22.85 14.77
C TRP A 276 7.78 24.04 15.32
N SER A 277 8.09 25.27 14.90
CA SER A 277 7.36 26.48 15.34
C SER A 277 5.93 26.45 14.82
N ILE A 278 5.73 26.10 13.55
CA ILE A 278 4.41 25.98 12.93
C ILE A 278 3.58 24.90 13.62
N LEU A 279 4.14 23.70 13.82
CA LEU A 279 3.43 22.60 14.46
C LEU A 279 2.99 22.92 15.88
N ARG A 280 3.84 23.62 16.65
CA ARG A 280 3.50 24.07 18.01
C ARG A 280 2.34 25.08 18.00
N GLN A 281 2.36 26.03 17.06
CA GLN A 281 1.38 27.09 16.97
C GLN A 281 0.00 26.61 16.53
N TYR A 282 -0.07 25.77 15.50
CA TYR A 282 -1.32 25.43 14.81
C TYR A 282 -1.96 24.09 15.24
N LEU A 283 -1.18 23.08 15.59
CA LEU A 283 -1.70 21.76 15.94
C LEU A 283 -1.58 21.39 17.42
N GLY A 284 -0.68 22.06 18.15
CA GLY A 284 -0.35 21.68 19.52
C GLY A 284 0.49 20.39 19.62
N LEU A 285 1.53 20.43 20.44
CA LEU A 285 2.45 19.28 20.60
C LEU A 285 1.78 17.99 21.14
N PRO A 286 0.82 18.07 22.10
CA PRO A 286 0.15 16.85 22.60
C PRO A 286 -0.64 16.12 21.51
N ARG A 287 -1.33 16.84 20.64
CA ARG A 287 -2.09 16.25 19.54
C ARG A 287 -1.18 15.58 18.51
N LEU A 288 -0.11 16.25 18.10
CA LEU A 288 0.87 15.70 17.19
C LEU A 288 1.56 14.47 17.78
N ALA A 289 1.89 14.47 19.07
CA ALA A 289 2.45 13.31 19.76
C ALA A 289 1.47 12.12 19.75
N LEU A 290 0.18 12.37 19.97
CA LEU A 290 -0.86 11.36 19.87
C LEU A 290 -0.97 10.79 18.45
N SER A 291 -0.91 11.64 17.42
CA SER A 291 -0.95 11.21 16.01
C SER A 291 0.26 10.37 15.64
N ILE A 292 1.46 10.74 16.09
CA ILE A 292 2.68 9.95 15.92
C ILE A 292 2.56 8.60 16.66
N LEU A 293 2.04 8.61 17.87
CA LEU A 293 1.82 7.39 18.65
C LEU A 293 0.81 6.45 17.95
N LYS A 294 -0.32 6.97 17.49
CA LYS A 294 -1.30 6.21 16.68
C LYS A 294 -0.64 5.60 15.43
N MET A 295 0.18 6.37 14.72
CA MET A 295 0.93 5.90 13.57
C MET A 295 1.87 4.76 13.95
N LEU A 296 2.64 4.92 15.03
CA LEU A 296 3.58 3.89 15.52
C LEU A 296 2.88 2.62 16.02
N LEU A 297 1.66 2.75 16.53
CA LEU A 297 0.83 1.63 17.00
C LEU A 297 0.00 1.00 15.86
N ASN A 298 -0.06 1.61 14.67
CA ASN A 298 -0.80 1.05 13.54
C ASN A 298 -0.13 -0.24 13.03
N PRO A 299 -0.80 -1.41 13.09
CA PRO A 299 -0.22 -2.69 12.71
C PRO A 299 0.29 -2.74 11.25
N GLN A 300 -0.36 -2.04 10.33
CA GLN A 300 0.03 -2.01 8.91
C GLN A 300 1.32 -1.21 8.66
N LEU A 301 1.55 -0.12 9.40
CA LEU A 301 2.80 0.65 9.32
C LEU A 301 3.94 -0.03 10.07
N ILE A 302 3.63 -0.67 11.20
CA ILE A 302 4.59 -1.43 11.98
C ILE A 302 5.19 -2.57 11.13
N SER A 303 4.40 -3.24 10.28
CA SER A 303 4.90 -4.33 9.41
C SER A 303 5.90 -3.84 8.35
N HIS A 304 5.70 -2.66 7.79
CA HIS A 304 6.55 -2.13 6.71
C HIS A 304 7.79 -1.38 7.23
N VAL A 305 7.69 -0.72 8.39
CA VAL A 305 8.81 0.02 9.02
C VAL A 305 9.73 -0.90 9.83
N LEU A 306 9.16 -1.93 10.47
CA LEU A 306 9.94 -2.86 11.29
C LEU A 306 10.82 -3.81 10.46
N THR A 307 10.41 -4.22 9.26
CA THR A 307 11.21 -5.16 8.44
C THR A 307 12.46 -4.53 7.84
N LYS A 308 12.47 -3.23 7.52
CA LYS A 308 13.67 -2.56 6.96
C LYS A 308 14.51 -1.76 7.96
N ARG A 309 14.01 -1.45 9.17
CA ARG A 309 14.64 -0.47 10.07
C ARG A 309 14.88 -0.89 11.50
N LEU A 310 14.38 -2.02 11.95
CA LEU A 310 14.92 -2.61 13.20
C LEU A 310 16.41 -2.90 13.06
N CYS A 311 16.92 -3.15 11.86
CA CYS A 311 18.37 -3.24 11.64
C CYS A 311 19.10 -1.92 11.93
N LEU A 312 18.63 -0.78 11.44
CA LEU A 312 19.31 0.52 11.64
C LEU A 312 19.09 1.11 13.06
N PHE A 313 17.88 0.96 13.61
CA PHE A 313 17.59 1.33 15.00
C PHE A 313 18.29 0.37 15.97
N LYS A 314 18.40 -0.91 15.63
CA LYS A 314 19.18 -1.90 16.36
C LYS A 314 20.68 -1.58 16.33
N GLU A 315 21.24 -1.15 15.19
CA GLU A 315 22.64 -0.71 15.13
C GLU A 315 22.86 0.60 15.90
N MET A 316 21.95 1.57 15.84
CA MET A 316 22.05 2.83 16.57
C MET A 316 21.81 2.62 18.07
N LEU A 317 20.81 1.83 18.46
CA LEU A 317 20.55 1.44 19.85
C LEU A 317 21.68 0.54 20.38
N CYS A 318 22.19 -0.40 19.59
CA CYS A 318 23.35 -1.21 19.95
C CYS A 318 24.62 -0.37 20.08
N ARG A 319 24.82 0.68 19.28
CA ARG A 319 25.97 1.63 19.45
C ARG A 319 25.80 2.52 20.68
N ILE A 320 24.58 2.96 21.00
CA ILE A 320 24.28 3.77 22.19
C ILE A 320 24.29 2.88 23.43
N ILE A 321 23.62 1.73 23.42
CA ILE A 321 23.57 0.76 24.52
C ILE A 321 24.94 0.07 24.69
N GLY A 322 25.66 -0.22 23.59
CA GLY A 322 27.00 -0.77 23.63
C GLY A 322 28.00 0.17 24.30
N ARG A 323 27.87 1.50 24.15
CA ARG A 323 28.67 2.49 24.87
C ARG A 323 28.24 2.69 26.33
N MET A 324 26.95 2.47 26.65
CA MET A 324 26.42 2.54 28.01
C MET A 324 26.52 1.21 28.75
N SER A 325 26.45 0.07 28.05
CA SER A 325 26.48 -1.27 28.68
C SER A 325 27.86 -1.75 29.07
N LEU A 326 28.93 -1.14 28.55
CA LEU A 326 30.29 -1.35 29.08
C LEU A 326 30.43 -0.86 30.51
N TRP A 327 29.44 -0.09 31.03
CA TRP A 327 29.51 0.47 32.39
C TRP A 327 28.40 0.00 33.35
N LEU A 328 27.25 -0.54 32.88
CA LEU A 328 26.10 -0.66 33.80
C LEU A 328 25.11 -1.83 33.60
N CYS A 329 25.30 -2.82 32.71
CA CYS A 329 24.26 -3.85 32.54
C CYS A 329 24.75 -5.31 32.48
N PRO A 330 24.21 -6.20 33.33
CA PRO A 330 24.33 -7.64 33.16
C PRO A 330 23.56 -8.16 31.92
N VAL A 331 24.04 -9.24 31.32
CA VAL A 331 23.58 -9.92 30.08
C VAL A 331 22.06 -10.17 30.00
N LYS A 332 21.37 -10.21 31.11
CA LYS A 332 19.93 -10.53 31.25
C LYS A 332 18.92 -9.61 30.53
N PRO A 333 19.08 -8.27 30.40
CA PRO A 333 18.08 -7.44 29.70
C PRO A 333 18.01 -7.68 28.17
N TYR A 334 19.13 -7.95 27.52
CA TYR A 334 19.20 -8.22 26.08
C TYR A 334 18.42 -9.48 25.71
N GLU A 335 18.59 -10.56 26.47
CA GLU A 335 17.84 -11.80 26.26
C GLU A 335 16.33 -11.61 26.45
N ARG A 336 15.92 -10.82 27.44
CA ARG A 336 14.49 -10.50 27.66
C ARG A 336 13.90 -9.72 26.49
N ILE A 337 14.61 -8.74 25.94
CA ILE A 337 14.17 -7.98 24.75
C ILE A 337 14.05 -8.91 23.53
N LYS A 338 15.07 -9.78 23.32
CA LYS A 338 15.06 -10.77 22.23
C LYS A 338 13.84 -11.69 22.33
N VAL A 339 13.59 -12.26 23.51
CA VAL A 339 12.43 -13.13 23.77
C VAL A 339 11.12 -12.38 23.53
N THR A 340 10.99 -11.16 24.03
CA THR A 340 9.79 -10.35 23.84
C THR A 340 9.54 -10.06 22.35
N CYS A 341 10.56 -9.71 21.58
CA CYS A 341 10.46 -9.49 20.14
C CYS A 341 10.05 -10.77 19.38
N ASN A 342 10.57 -11.93 19.80
CA ASN A 342 10.20 -13.22 19.24
C ASN A 342 8.75 -13.58 19.57
N LEU A 343 8.28 -13.34 20.80
CA LEU A 343 6.89 -13.57 21.20
C LEU A 343 5.91 -12.70 20.40
N ILE A 344 6.23 -11.42 20.21
CA ILE A 344 5.39 -10.53 19.37
C ILE A 344 5.35 -11.02 17.92
N ALA A 345 6.49 -11.42 17.37
CA ALA A 345 6.57 -11.93 15.99
C ALA A 345 5.78 -13.26 15.84
N SER A 346 5.90 -14.14 16.82
CA SER A 346 5.19 -15.42 16.88
C SER A 346 3.68 -15.22 16.97
N TYR A 347 3.22 -14.32 17.83
CA TYR A 347 1.80 -13.98 17.94
C TYR A 347 1.22 -13.45 16.62
N ARG A 348 1.96 -12.56 15.94
CA ARG A 348 1.56 -11.99 14.65
C ARG A 348 1.49 -13.05 13.55
N PHE A 349 2.42 -13.98 13.53
CA PHE A 349 2.40 -15.09 12.60
C PHE A 349 1.20 -16.01 12.89
N ALA A 350 1.01 -16.44 14.14
CA ALA A 350 -0.11 -17.27 14.56
C ALA A 350 -1.47 -16.66 14.19
N TYR A 351 -1.61 -15.34 14.37
CA TYR A 351 -2.85 -14.63 14.02
C TYR A 351 -3.13 -14.62 12.50
N ARG A 352 -2.10 -14.73 11.66
CA ARG A 352 -2.24 -14.78 10.19
C ARG A 352 -2.50 -16.19 9.66
N THR A 353 -2.34 -17.21 10.47
CA THR A 353 -2.68 -18.59 10.10
C THR A 353 -4.15 -18.90 10.40
N PRO A 354 -4.82 -19.78 9.64
CA PRO A 354 -6.21 -20.13 9.86
C PRO A 354 -6.52 -20.75 11.23
N THR A 355 -5.52 -21.37 11.87
CA THR A 355 -5.70 -22.09 13.14
C THR A 355 -5.51 -21.22 14.38
N HIS A 356 -4.89 -20.05 14.25
CA HIS A 356 -4.62 -19.10 15.35
C HIS A 356 -3.94 -19.71 16.59
N VAL A 357 -3.21 -20.79 16.42
CA VAL A 357 -2.55 -21.52 17.52
C VAL A 357 -1.27 -20.82 17.95
N ARG A 358 -1.03 -20.75 19.26
CA ARG A 358 0.21 -20.17 19.81
C ARG A 358 1.42 -20.98 19.39
N CYS A 359 2.44 -20.29 18.93
CA CYS A 359 3.73 -20.86 18.53
C CYS A 359 4.88 -19.98 19.04
N TYR A 360 6.11 -20.45 18.93
CA TYR A 360 7.31 -19.67 19.22
C TYR A 360 8.26 -19.72 18.02
N ILE A 361 8.44 -18.59 17.33
CA ILE A 361 9.34 -18.47 16.19
C ILE A 361 10.45 -17.51 16.52
N GLU A 362 11.68 -18.03 16.50
CA GLU A 362 12.87 -17.22 16.77
C GLU A 362 13.33 -16.49 15.50
N ARG A 363 13.60 -15.20 15.61
CA ARG A 363 14.02 -14.34 14.49
C ARG A 363 15.52 -14.49 14.21
N PRO A 364 15.99 -14.28 12.94
CA PRO A 364 15.20 -13.93 11.77
C PRO A 364 14.44 -15.13 11.16
N PHE A 365 13.27 -14.86 10.57
CA PHE A 365 12.53 -15.83 9.77
C PHE A 365 11.87 -15.14 8.58
N HIS A 366 11.53 -15.93 7.54
CA HIS A 366 10.83 -15.46 6.35
C HIS A 366 9.66 -16.39 6.04
N ILE A 367 8.42 -15.87 6.08
CA ILE A 367 7.21 -16.66 5.83
C ILE A 367 6.34 -15.96 4.81
N PHE A 368 6.08 -16.65 3.71
CA PHE A 368 5.20 -16.25 2.63
C PHE A 368 3.98 -17.18 2.58
N GLY A 369 2.75 -16.63 2.39
CA GLY A 369 1.51 -17.39 2.35
C GLY A 369 1.09 -18.00 3.69
N PRO A 370 1.12 -17.27 4.83
CA PRO A 370 0.73 -17.82 6.14
C PRO A 370 -0.73 -18.27 6.21
N GLU A 371 -1.60 -17.78 5.35
CA GLU A 371 -3.00 -18.19 5.20
C GLU A 371 -3.18 -19.64 4.73
N TYR A 372 -2.15 -20.26 4.19
CA TYR A 372 -2.13 -21.65 3.74
C TYR A 372 -1.48 -22.60 4.77
N ILE A 373 -1.12 -22.09 5.95
CA ILE A 373 -0.42 -22.87 6.99
C ILE A 373 -1.40 -23.22 8.11
N ARG A 374 -1.58 -24.50 8.38
CA ARG A 374 -2.31 -25.01 9.54
C ARG A 374 -1.33 -25.49 10.60
N LEU A 375 -1.38 -24.86 11.79
CA LEU A 375 -0.48 -25.19 12.89
C LEU A 375 -1.19 -25.99 13.97
N GLY A 376 -0.51 -27.00 14.48
CA GLY A 376 -0.78 -27.65 15.75
C GLY A 376 -0.16 -26.88 16.94
N GLN A 377 -0.36 -27.41 18.14
CA GLN A 377 0.13 -26.81 19.39
C GLN A 377 1.64 -27.01 19.55
N ASN A 378 2.28 -26.09 20.27
CA ASN A 378 3.70 -26.16 20.66
C ASN A 378 4.68 -26.19 19.47
N PHE A 379 4.32 -25.56 18.35
CA PHE A 379 5.27 -25.34 17.26
C PHE A 379 6.34 -24.34 17.68
N SER A 380 7.62 -24.72 17.57
CA SER A 380 8.72 -23.85 17.91
C SER A 380 9.88 -23.94 16.93
N THR A 381 10.54 -22.77 16.68
CA THR A 381 11.67 -22.72 15.73
C THR A 381 12.85 -21.93 16.27
N ARG A 382 14.05 -22.30 15.79
CA ARG A 382 15.26 -21.51 15.89
C ARG A 382 15.35 -20.51 14.71
N PRO A 383 16.32 -19.56 14.72
CA PRO A 383 16.51 -18.61 13.64
C PRO A 383 16.75 -19.24 12.26
N GLY A 384 16.31 -18.53 11.21
CA GLY A 384 16.56 -18.93 9.83
C GLY A 384 15.44 -19.77 9.22
N LEU A 385 14.27 -19.87 9.85
CA LEU A 385 13.11 -20.50 9.22
C LEU A 385 12.68 -19.72 7.97
N ARG A 386 12.55 -20.43 6.84
CA ARG A 386 11.96 -19.93 5.60
C ARG A 386 10.81 -20.84 5.19
N ILE A 387 9.59 -20.30 5.11
CA ILE A 387 8.42 -21.00 4.58
C ILE A 387 7.89 -20.21 3.38
N GLU A 388 7.66 -20.91 2.26
CA GLU A 388 7.10 -20.33 1.05
C GLU A 388 5.93 -21.18 0.57
N CYS A 389 4.70 -20.75 0.89
CA CYS A 389 3.48 -21.34 0.34
C CYS A 389 3.09 -20.50 -0.88
N LEU A 390 3.39 -21.02 -2.08
CA LEU A 390 3.22 -20.30 -3.34
C LEU A 390 1.92 -20.73 -4.02
N ARG A 391 0.95 -19.83 -4.07
CA ARG A 391 -0.33 -20.07 -4.74
C ARG A 391 -0.15 -20.22 -6.25
N ARG A 392 -0.79 -21.22 -6.83
CA ARG A 392 -0.98 -21.38 -8.28
C ARG A 392 -2.35 -20.87 -8.71
N LEU A 393 -2.55 -20.66 -10.00
CA LEU A 393 -3.84 -20.20 -10.54
C LEU A 393 -4.97 -21.21 -10.32
N ASP A 394 -4.63 -22.50 -10.35
CA ASP A 394 -5.54 -23.64 -10.31
C ASP A 394 -5.60 -24.33 -8.94
N HIS A 395 -4.68 -24.03 -8.03
CA HIS A 395 -4.56 -24.70 -6.74
C HIS A 395 -3.99 -23.82 -5.63
N ASN A 396 -4.50 -24.01 -4.41
CA ASN A 396 -3.95 -23.39 -3.21
C ASN A 396 -3.02 -24.35 -2.49
N PRO A 397 -1.79 -23.95 -2.14
CA PRO A 397 -0.88 -24.79 -1.39
C PRO A 397 -1.42 -25.07 0.01
N LEU A 398 -1.01 -26.18 0.61
CA LEU A 398 -1.38 -26.52 1.98
C LEU A 398 -0.17 -27.05 2.76
N LEU A 399 0.22 -26.33 3.80
CA LEU A 399 1.20 -26.79 4.79
C LEU A 399 0.48 -27.12 6.09
N ILE A 400 0.58 -28.37 6.54
CA ILE A 400 0.05 -28.82 7.83
C ILE A 400 1.24 -29.15 8.73
N ILE A 401 1.27 -28.57 9.92
CA ILE A 401 2.27 -28.86 10.95
C ILE A 401 1.52 -29.33 12.20
N GLY A 402 1.79 -30.52 12.64
CA GLY A 402 1.19 -31.15 13.81
C GLY A 402 1.64 -30.55 15.15
N ASN A 403 1.33 -31.25 16.23
CA ASN A 403 1.65 -30.79 17.58
C ASN A 403 3.11 -31.14 17.96
N ASN A 404 3.70 -30.32 18.83
CA ASN A 404 5.04 -30.53 19.40
C ASN A 404 6.15 -30.64 18.33
N VAL A 405 6.08 -29.86 17.28
CA VAL A 405 7.08 -29.85 16.20
C VAL A 405 8.16 -28.81 16.53
N ILE A 406 9.42 -29.27 16.55
CA ILE A 406 10.59 -28.43 16.82
C ILE A 406 11.44 -28.34 15.57
N VAL A 407 11.77 -27.11 15.19
CA VAL A 407 12.57 -26.81 13.98
C VAL A 407 13.84 -26.08 14.41
N ASN A 408 15.00 -26.62 14.04
CA ASN A 408 16.28 -25.99 14.32
C ASN A 408 16.64 -24.90 13.28
N PHE A 409 17.93 -24.58 13.15
CA PHE A 409 18.41 -23.42 12.37
C PHE A 409 18.29 -23.65 10.85
N ASN A 410 17.99 -22.57 10.11
CA ASN A 410 18.09 -22.54 8.64
C ASN A 410 17.26 -23.62 7.93
N VAL A 411 16.01 -23.76 8.29
CA VAL A 411 15.10 -24.72 7.62
C VAL A 411 14.28 -24.01 6.55
N HIS A 412 14.27 -24.57 5.34
CA HIS A 412 13.48 -24.09 4.21
C HIS A 412 12.37 -25.11 3.87
N ILE A 413 11.12 -24.63 3.88
CA ILE A 413 9.93 -25.41 3.49
C ILE A 413 9.27 -24.70 2.30
N GLY A 414 9.33 -25.33 1.12
CA GLY A 414 8.74 -24.78 -0.12
C GLY A 414 7.51 -25.59 -0.54
N VAL A 415 6.34 -24.96 -0.61
CA VAL A 415 5.05 -25.62 -0.82
C VAL A 415 4.32 -25.01 -1.99
N ILE A 416 3.93 -25.81 -2.97
CA ILE A 416 3.01 -25.42 -4.05
C ILE A 416 1.77 -26.29 -4.12
N ASP A 417 1.83 -27.49 -3.54
CA ASP A 417 0.75 -28.47 -3.48
C ASP A 417 0.45 -28.82 -2.02
N ARG A 418 1.18 -29.75 -1.42
CA ARG A 418 0.90 -30.19 -0.06
C ARG A 418 2.14 -30.72 0.66
N ILE A 419 2.42 -30.17 1.85
CA ILE A 419 3.38 -30.74 2.79
C ILE A 419 2.67 -30.96 4.13
N GLU A 420 2.83 -32.16 4.69
CA GLU A 420 2.33 -32.52 6.02
C GLU A 420 3.48 -32.95 6.92
N ILE A 421 3.52 -32.37 8.11
CA ILE A 421 4.46 -32.72 9.18
C ILE A 421 3.59 -33.14 10.37
N GLY A 422 3.73 -34.38 10.79
CA GLY A 422 2.97 -34.99 11.88
C GLY A 422 3.34 -34.44 13.26
N ASN A 423 2.94 -35.16 14.29
CA ASN A 423 3.17 -34.77 15.68
C ASN A 423 4.56 -35.24 16.18
N ASN A 424 5.11 -34.50 17.16
CA ASN A 424 6.38 -34.84 17.83
C ASN A 424 7.56 -34.97 16.87
N VAL A 425 7.60 -34.20 15.80
CA VAL A 425 8.68 -34.22 14.80
C VAL A 425 9.79 -33.27 15.22
N LEU A 426 11.03 -33.77 15.19
CA LEU A 426 12.24 -32.97 15.41
C LEU A 426 12.98 -32.78 14.10
N ILE A 427 13.12 -31.53 13.66
CA ILE A 427 13.79 -31.14 12.43
C ILE A 427 15.14 -30.50 12.77
N GLY A 428 16.21 -31.07 12.25
CA GLY A 428 17.59 -30.58 12.39
C GLY A 428 17.85 -29.26 11.68
N SER A 429 19.13 -28.87 11.64
CA SER A 429 19.56 -27.62 10.99
C SER A 429 19.88 -27.81 9.51
N ASN A 430 19.73 -26.73 8.71
CA ASN A 430 20.04 -26.69 7.27
C ASN A 430 19.23 -27.70 6.46
N ILE A 431 17.93 -27.75 6.68
CA ILE A 431 17.01 -28.68 6.03
C ILE A 431 16.28 -28.04 4.86
N LEU A 432 16.13 -28.78 3.77
CA LEU A 432 15.24 -28.47 2.67
C LEU A 432 14.09 -29.49 2.65
N ILE A 433 12.85 -29.00 2.68
CA ILE A 433 11.63 -29.79 2.44
C ILE A 433 10.88 -29.13 1.29
N THR A 434 10.70 -29.81 0.18
CA THR A 434 10.02 -29.23 -0.98
C THR A 434 9.16 -30.26 -1.71
N ASP A 435 7.95 -29.85 -2.09
CA ASP A 435 7.02 -30.66 -2.88
C ASP A 435 7.09 -30.35 -4.39
N HIS A 436 8.08 -29.57 -4.82
CA HIS A 436 8.14 -29.10 -6.21
C HIS A 436 9.55 -28.95 -6.76
N SER A 437 9.63 -28.76 -8.10
CA SER A 437 10.84 -28.43 -8.85
C SER A 437 10.55 -27.43 -9.98
N HIS A 438 11.60 -26.81 -10.51
CA HIS A 438 11.55 -25.96 -11.71
C HIS A 438 11.62 -26.83 -12.97
N GLY A 439 10.45 -27.19 -13.51
CA GLY A 439 10.30 -28.08 -14.66
C GLY A 439 10.54 -29.54 -14.35
N ASN A 440 10.40 -30.36 -15.40
CA ASN A 440 10.69 -31.77 -15.41
C ASN A 440 12.05 -32.05 -16.09
N THR A 441 12.42 -33.34 -16.21
CA THR A 441 13.61 -33.78 -16.93
C THR A 441 13.37 -34.00 -18.43
N ARG A 442 12.24 -33.54 -18.97
CA ARG A 442 11.96 -33.56 -20.40
C ARG A 442 12.83 -32.58 -21.13
N ARG A 443 13.25 -32.90 -22.34
CA ARG A 443 14.14 -32.05 -23.13
C ARG A 443 13.58 -30.66 -23.35
N GLU A 444 12.28 -30.53 -23.59
CA GLU A 444 11.57 -29.27 -23.77
C GLU A 444 11.70 -28.34 -22.56
N ASP A 445 11.60 -28.89 -21.34
CA ASP A 445 11.80 -28.12 -20.11
C ASP A 445 13.30 -27.76 -19.93
N LEU A 446 14.21 -28.67 -20.29
CA LEU A 446 15.65 -28.47 -20.12
C LEU A 446 16.21 -27.42 -21.07
N ASP A 447 15.64 -27.26 -22.26
CA ASP A 447 15.98 -26.21 -23.22
C ASP A 447 15.48 -24.81 -22.79
N THR A 448 14.55 -24.75 -21.82
CA THR A 448 14.04 -23.50 -21.25
C THR A 448 14.92 -23.04 -20.08
N PRO A 449 15.26 -21.73 -19.96
CA PRO A 449 15.98 -21.21 -18.82
C PRO A 449 15.29 -21.56 -17.48
N PRO A 450 16.02 -22.03 -16.44
CA PRO A 450 15.41 -22.55 -15.20
C PRO A 450 14.41 -21.61 -14.52
N ALA A 451 14.66 -20.31 -14.53
CA ALA A 451 13.76 -19.33 -13.95
C ALA A 451 12.43 -19.14 -14.71
N GLN A 452 12.37 -19.59 -15.96
CA GLN A 452 11.17 -19.52 -16.83
C GLN A 452 10.41 -20.86 -16.89
N ARG A 453 10.97 -21.92 -16.33
CA ARG A 453 10.32 -23.24 -16.29
C ARG A 453 9.10 -23.20 -15.38
N PRO A 454 8.02 -23.92 -15.72
CA PRO A 454 6.90 -24.07 -14.83
C PRO A 454 7.34 -24.75 -13.53
N ILE A 455 6.81 -24.29 -12.41
CA ILE A 455 7.00 -24.97 -11.12
C ILE A 455 6.02 -26.13 -11.08
N VAL A 456 6.53 -27.37 -10.90
CA VAL A 456 5.74 -28.60 -10.97
C VAL A 456 5.92 -29.43 -9.71
N SER A 457 4.84 -30.03 -9.21
CA SER A 457 4.84 -31.05 -8.16
C SER A 457 4.60 -32.42 -8.75
N LYS A 458 5.29 -33.44 -8.22
CA LYS A 458 5.04 -34.85 -8.52
C LYS A 458 4.15 -35.52 -7.46
N GLY A 459 3.81 -34.78 -6.42
CA GLY A 459 3.01 -35.24 -5.30
C GLY A 459 3.48 -34.69 -3.97
N PRO A 460 2.68 -34.89 -2.91
CA PRO A 460 2.91 -34.32 -1.59
C PRO A 460 4.15 -34.87 -0.90
N VAL A 461 4.63 -34.10 0.09
CA VAL A 461 5.58 -34.62 1.09
C VAL A 461 4.82 -34.85 2.39
N ILE A 462 4.90 -36.05 2.92
CA ILE A 462 4.23 -36.46 4.15
C ILE A 462 5.26 -37.01 5.13
N ILE A 463 5.43 -36.32 6.26
CA ILE A 463 6.28 -36.72 7.37
C ILE A 463 5.36 -37.12 8.52
N GLU A 464 5.35 -38.41 8.87
CA GLU A 464 4.45 -38.92 9.91
C GLU A 464 4.95 -38.59 11.33
N ASP A 465 4.25 -39.10 12.35
CA ASP A 465 4.53 -38.79 13.76
C ASP A 465 5.87 -39.37 14.23
N ASN A 466 6.48 -38.70 15.21
CA ASN A 466 7.70 -39.14 15.90
C ASN A 466 8.93 -39.29 14.98
N VAL A 467 9.00 -38.55 13.89
CA VAL A 467 10.16 -38.59 12.99
C VAL A 467 11.26 -37.64 13.48
N TRP A 468 12.48 -38.13 13.45
CA TRP A 468 13.67 -37.30 13.66
C TRP A 468 14.43 -37.11 12.35
N ILE A 469 14.61 -35.84 11.95
CA ILE A 469 15.39 -35.44 10.77
C ILE A 469 16.71 -34.85 11.24
N GLY A 470 17.81 -35.47 10.87
CA GLY A 470 19.18 -35.03 11.15
C GLY A 470 19.54 -33.73 10.40
N GLU A 471 20.78 -33.29 10.53
CA GLU A 471 21.25 -32.04 9.89
C GLU A 471 21.57 -32.23 8.39
N ASN A 472 21.47 -31.12 7.62
CA ASN A 472 21.79 -31.07 6.19
C ASN A 472 20.99 -32.06 5.33
N VAL A 473 19.74 -32.35 5.69
CA VAL A 473 18.86 -33.27 4.96
C VAL A 473 18.05 -32.51 3.92
N SER A 474 17.87 -33.14 2.75
CA SER A 474 16.92 -32.69 1.74
C SER A 474 15.81 -33.71 1.56
N ILE A 475 14.54 -33.31 1.70
CA ILE A 475 13.36 -34.12 1.46
C ILE A 475 12.67 -33.58 0.22
N LEU A 476 12.61 -34.42 -0.81
CA LEU A 476 12.11 -34.02 -2.12
C LEU A 476 10.64 -34.44 -2.33
N GLN A 477 10.05 -33.93 -3.40
CA GLN A 477 8.66 -34.12 -3.76
C GLN A 477 8.22 -35.58 -3.84
N ASN A 478 6.95 -35.86 -3.54
CA ASN A 478 6.31 -37.16 -3.61
C ASN A 478 7.00 -38.23 -2.73
N VAL A 479 7.24 -37.87 -1.46
CA VAL A 479 7.88 -38.74 -0.47
C VAL A 479 7.00 -38.82 0.78
N ARG A 480 6.81 -40.06 1.27
CA ARG A 480 6.25 -40.34 2.59
C ARG A 480 7.34 -40.89 3.52
N ILE A 481 7.50 -40.28 4.69
CA ILE A 481 8.38 -40.77 5.76
C ILE A 481 7.49 -41.34 6.85
N GLY A 482 7.51 -42.63 7.02
CA GLY A 482 6.74 -43.38 8.01
C GLY A 482 7.11 -43.04 9.44
N HIS A 483 6.15 -43.16 10.35
CA HIS A 483 6.29 -42.79 11.77
C HIS A 483 7.44 -43.56 12.45
N ASN A 484 7.96 -42.95 13.52
CA ASN A 484 9.09 -43.46 14.31
C ASN A 484 10.38 -43.72 13.51
N SER A 485 10.58 -42.98 12.40
CA SER A 485 11.77 -43.13 11.56
C SER A 485 12.82 -42.05 11.86
N ILE A 486 14.06 -42.33 11.50
CA ILE A 486 15.21 -41.45 11.66
C ILE A 486 15.81 -41.18 10.27
N ILE A 487 15.90 -39.91 9.91
CA ILE A 487 16.64 -39.50 8.72
C ILE A 487 18.02 -39.01 9.16
N GLY A 488 19.05 -39.78 8.86
CA GLY A 488 20.43 -39.42 9.21
C GLY A 488 20.94 -38.19 8.50
N ALA A 489 21.89 -37.50 9.13
CA ALA A 489 22.49 -36.31 8.58
C ALA A 489 23.05 -36.50 7.17
N ASN A 490 22.99 -35.43 6.33
CA ASN A 490 23.43 -35.39 4.95
C ASN A 490 22.67 -36.36 4.00
N ALA A 491 21.53 -36.92 4.40
CA ALA A 491 20.72 -37.75 3.53
C ALA A 491 19.87 -36.93 2.55
N VAL A 492 19.68 -37.47 1.34
CA VAL A 492 18.74 -36.93 0.35
C VAL A 492 17.61 -37.93 0.17
N VAL A 493 16.40 -37.59 0.69
CA VAL A 493 15.25 -38.48 0.66
C VAL A 493 14.49 -38.29 -0.66
N THR A 494 14.51 -39.31 -1.52
CA THR A 494 13.97 -39.30 -2.88
C THR A 494 12.86 -40.30 -3.12
N LYS A 495 12.57 -41.15 -2.14
CA LYS A 495 11.53 -42.21 -2.17
C LYS A 495 10.98 -42.45 -0.76
N ASP A 496 9.86 -43.14 -0.67
CA ASP A 496 9.20 -43.48 0.58
C ASP A 496 10.11 -44.23 1.56
N VAL A 497 9.95 -43.88 2.83
CA VAL A 497 10.64 -44.49 3.97
C VAL A 497 9.60 -45.24 4.80
N PRO A 498 9.70 -46.54 4.96
CA PRO A 498 8.79 -47.29 5.81
C PRO A 498 8.86 -46.87 7.28
N PRO A 499 7.78 -47.04 8.06
CA PRO A 499 7.83 -46.79 9.50
C PRO A 499 8.98 -47.57 10.19
N TYR A 500 9.45 -47.02 11.32
CA TYR A 500 10.51 -47.64 12.11
C TYR A 500 11.81 -47.87 11.32
N SER A 501 12.16 -46.99 10.40
CA SER A 501 13.35 -47.15 9.57
C SER A 501 14.36 -46.04 9.83
N LYS A 502 15.62 -46.31 9.57
CA LYS A 502 16.70 -45.31 9.54
C LYS A 502 17.16 -45.12 8.08
N VAL A 503 17.24 -43.86 7.66
CA VAL A 503 17.81 -43.48 6.35
C VAL A 503 19.20 -42.94 6.55
N ILE A 504 20.15 -43.32 5.73
CA ILE A 504 21.51 -42.78 5.73
C ILE A 504 22.00 -42.52 4.31
N GLY A 505 22.85 -41.56 4.16
CA GLY A 505 23.67 -41.31 2.97
C GLY A 505 22.97 -40.65 1.77
N ASN A 506 23.79 -40.39 0.75
CA ASN A 506 23.39 -39.96 -0.60
C ASN A 506 24.27 -40.68 -1.62
N PRO A 507 23.73 -41.63 -2.40
CA PRO A 507 22.31 -42.03 -2.46
C PRO A 507 21.79 -42.66 -1.14
N MET A 508 20.48 -42.47 -0.88
CA MET A 508 19.86 -42.93 0.36
C MET A 508 19.81 -44.45 0.48
N GLN A 509 20.13 -44.92 1.67
CA GLN A 509 19.93 -46.33 2.05
C GLN A 509 18.93 -46.38 3.22
N ILE A 510 17.96 -47.30 3.12
CA ILE A 510 16.96 -47.53 4.16
C ILE A 510 17.38 -48.76 4.97
N ILE A 511 17.51 -48.57 6.28
CA ILE A 511 17.85 -49.62 7.24
C ILE A 511 16.61 -49.82 8.11
N PRO A 512 15.93 -50.97 8.06
CA PRO A 512 14.81 -51.28 8.94
C PRO A 512 15.24 -51.28 10.42
N ALA A 513 14.30 -51.03 11.32
CA ALA A 513 14.57 -51.18 12.75
C ALA A 513 14.98 -52.64 13.05
N GLN A 514 15.92 -52.79 13.96
CA GLN A 514 16.19 -54.09 14.52
C GLN A 514 15.05 -54.47 15.49
N PRO A 515 14.59 -55.71 15.51
CA PRO A 515 13.52 -56.17 16.38
C PRO A 515 13.82 -55.97 17.87
#